data_1b1a18f31d329ade223db88a583b7ce6
#
_entry.id   1b1a18f31d329ade223db88a583b7ce6
#
_cell.length_a   1.000
_cell.length_b   1.000
_cell.length_c   1.000
_cell.angle_alpha   90.00
_cell.angle_beta   90.00
_cell.angle_gamma   90.00
#
_symmetry.space_group_name_H-M   'P 1'
#
loop_
_entity.id
_entity.type
_entity.pdbx_description
1 polymer ?
#
loop_
_entity_poly.entity_id
_entity_poly.type
_entity_poly.pdbx_seq_one_letter_code
_entity_poly.pdbx_strand_id
1 'polypeptide(L)'
;GFINQAGVGAAGLEYAQNTLLTGTNGEYLYESGGGAIIPGTQQVTVEEKKGNSIKLTIDKDIQYVAMQAISEVVKSSNAKSGTVIVMNPKTGEVLAQATYPTYDPANTKNTDPSKFKNPAVEDVYEPGSTGKVMTLAAALEEGAISPETVFDVPYKIRRGGEYFKDHDPHPLQKLTTAGILAVSSNTGTIKIAETMSN
;
A
#
# COMPACT_ATOMS: atom_id res chain seq x y z
N GLY A 1 11.28 1.70 7.22
CA GLY A 1 11.10 2.39 8.49
C GLY A 1 12.42 2.89 9.09
N PHE A 2 12.46 3.16 10.36
CA PHE A 2 13.66 3.62 11.06
C PHE A 2 13.57 3.28 12.57
N ILE A 3 14.70 3.36 13.26
CA ILE A 3 14.79 3.23 14.72
C ILE A 3 14.98 4.62 15.36
N ASN A 4 14.49 4.79 16.59
CA ASN A 4 14.71 6.01 17.37
C ASN A 4 16.10 6.02 18.05
N GLN A 5 16.42 7.07 18.78
CA GLN A 5 17.72 7.20 19.47
C GLN A 5 17.95 6.12 20.55
N ALA A 6 16.89 5.49 21.07
CA ALA A 6 16.99 4.39 22.02
C ALA A 6 17.16 3.01 21.35
N GLY A 7 17.28 2.96 20.02
CA GLY A 7 17.40 1.70 19.26
C GLY A 7 16.09 0.93 19.07
N VAL A 8 14.94 1.57 19.37
CA VAL A 8 13.62 0.96 19.23
C VAL A 8 13.01 1.32 17.89
N GLY A 9 12.38 0.37 17.21
CA GLY A 9 11.68 0.60 15.94
C GLY A 9 10.59 1.67 16.09
N ALA A 10 10.64 2.71 15.25
CA ALA A 10 9.77 3.88 15.35
C ALA A 10 8.78 4.00 14.17
N ALA A 11 9.06 3.37 13.04
CA ALA A 11 8.18 3.32 11.88
C ALA A 11 8.46 2.09 11.02
N GLY A 12 7.52 1.76 10.13
CA GLY A 12 7.67 0.71 9.11
C GLY A 12 7.94 -0.66 9.69
N LEU A 13 8.79 -1.42 9.01
CA LEU A 13 9.14 -2.79 9.40
C LEU A 13 9.90 -2.85 10.73
N GLU A 14 10.73 -1.86 11.02
CA GLU A 14 11.46 -1.77 12.28
C GLU A 14 10.51 -1.63 13.48
N TYR A 15 9.41 -0.87 13.32
CA TYR A 15 8.35 -0.81 14.32
C TYR A 15 7.53 -2.11 14.38
N ALA A 16 7.02 -2.56 13.25
CA ALA A 16 6.11 -3.72 13.17
C ALA A 16 6.79 -5.03 13.61
N GLN A 17 8.09 -5.16 13.37
CA GLN A 17 8.88 -6.35 13.68
C GLN A 17 9.95 -6.10 14.75
N ASN A 18 9.75 -5.07 15.59
CA ASN A 18 10.74 -4.66 16.58
C ASN A 18 11.19 -5.82 17.49
N THR A 19 10.25 -6.61 17.99
CA THR A 19 10.56 -7.76 18.87
C THR A 19 11.44 -8.82 18.19
N LEU A 20 11.25 -9.02 16.87
CA LEU A 20 12.02 -10.00 16.10
C LEU A 20 13.41 -9.47 15.74
N LEU A 21 13.50 -8.18 15.40
CA LEU A 21 14.72 -7.52 14.95
C LEU A 21 15.63 -7.11 16.10
N THR A 22 15.06 -6.83 17.28
CA THR A 22 15.84 -6.37 18.44
C THR A 22 16.58 -7.55 19.08
N GLY A 23 17.88 -7.37 19.26
CA GLY A 23 18.72 -8.29 20.05
C GLY A 23 18.67 -7.98 21.53
N THR A 24 19.52 -8.64 22.28
CA THR A 24 19.76 -8.37 23.70
C THR A 24 21.18 -7.85 23.85
N ASN A 25 21.32 -6.70 24.51
CA ASN A 25 22.64 -6.13 24.76
C ASN A 25 23.44 -7.02 25.70
N GLY A 26 24.74 -7.16 25.42
CA GLY A 26 25.68 -7.74 26.36
C GLY A 26 26.09 -6.75 27.44
N GLU A 27 26.64 -7.25 28.53
CA GLU A 27 27.23 -6.46 29.60
C GLU A 27 28.71 -6.82 29.76
N TYR A 28 29.49 -5.80 30.01
CA TYR A 28 30.95 -5.94 30.22
C TYR A 28 31.33 -5.26 31.51
N LEU A 29 32.09 -5.97 32.34
CA LEU A 29 32.79 -5.43 33.50
C LEU A 29 34.23 -5.10 33.08
N TYR A 30 34.73 -3.93 33.44
CA TYR A 30 36.11 -3.52 33.19
C TYR A 30 36.63 -2.67 34.33
N GLU A 31 37.94 -2.64 34.49
CA GLU A 31 38.60 -1.73 35.42
C GLU A 31 38.89 -0.40 34.70
N SER A 32 38.76 0.71 35.40
CA SER A 32 39.08 2.06 34.89
C SER A 32 40.05 2.77 35.82
N GLY A 33 40.97 3.52 35.24
CA GLY A 33 41.91 4.37 35.95
C GLY A 33 42.12 5.68 35.17
N GLY A 34 42.07 6.82 35.90
CA GLY A 34 42.26 8.13 35.27
C GLY A 34 41.19 8.47 34.20
N GLY A 35 39.99 7.89 34.26
CA GLY A 35 38.93 8.10 33.28
C GLY A 35 39.01 7.23 31.99
N ALA A 36 40.02 6.33 31.88
CA ALA A 36 40.18 5.43 30.77
C ALA A 36 40.01 3.94 31.18
N ILE A 37 39.51 3.12 30.29
CA ILE A 37 39.42 1.66 30.49
C ILE A 37 40.84 1.09 30.47
N ILE A 38 41.17 0.23 31.46
CA ILE A 38 42.47 -0.46 31.49
C ILE A 38 42.41 -1.63 30.51
N PRO A 39 43.29 -1.65 29.49
CA PRO A 39 43.28 -2.72 28.49
C PRO A 39 43.51 -4.09 29.12
N GLY A 40 42.76 -5.10 28.66
CA GLY A 40 42.88 -6.48 29.12
C GLY A 40 42.10 -6.83 30.41
N THR A 41 41.38 -5.86 31.02
CA THR A 41 40.56 -6.09 32.20
C THR A 41 39.08 -6.37 31.87
N GLN A 42 38.70 -6.27 30.59
CA GLN A 42 37.33 -6.46 30.17
C GLN A 42 36.87 -7.92 30.30
N GLN A 43 35.79 -8.13 31.05
CA GLN A 43 35.15 -9.42 31.20
C GLN A 43 33.68 -9.33 30.73
N VAL A 44 33.26 -10.27 29.94
CA VAL A 44 31.86 -10.43 29.52
C VAL A 44 31.05 -10.97 30.67
N THR A 45 30.08 -10.24 31.17
CA THR A 45 29.18 -10.69 32.26
C THR A 45 27.85 -11.19 31.70
N VAL A 46 27.41 -10.64 30.58
CA VAL A 46 26.26 -11.10 29.80
C VAL A 46 26.61 -11.13 28.32
N GLU A 47 26.43 -12.28 27.69
CA GLU A 47 26.63 -12.44 26.26
C GLU A 47 25.59 -11.68 25.47
N GLU A 48 26.03 -10.93 24.45
CA GLU A 48 25.11 -10.28 23.50
C GLU A 48 24.38 -11.33 22.64
N LYS A 49 23.12 -11.06 22.34
CA LYS A 49 22.33 -11.84 21.38
C LYS A 49 21.88 -10.94 20.24
N LYS A 50 22.32 -11.24 19.03
CA LYS A 50 21.87 -10.51 17.83
C LYS A 50 20.38 -10.74 17.59
N GLY A 51 19.69 -9.72 17.12
CA GLY A 51 18.33 -9.85 16.61
C GLY A 51 18.27 -10.75 15.38
N ASN A 52 17.06 -11.19 15.03
CA ASN A 52 16.83 -12.02 13.85
C ASN A 52 16.86 -11.17 12.56
N SER A 53 17.15 -11.83 11.44
CA SER A 53 17.06 -11.21 10.12
C SER A 53 15.70 -11.48 9.50
N ILE A 54 15.20 -10.52 8.70
CA ILE A 54 13.99 -10.65 7.90
C ILE A 54 14.39 -10.65 6.42
N LYS A 55 13.85 -11.60 5.65
CA LYS A 55 13.92 -11.60 4.19
C LYS A 55 12.57 -11.13 3.65
N LEU A 56 12.59 -10.08 2.83
CA LEU A 56 11.41 -9.55 2.17
C LEU A 56 11.28 -10.12 0.76
N THR A 57 10.07 -10.00 0.21
CA THR A 57 9.78 -10.29 -1.21
C THR A 57 10.14 -9.11 -2.13
N ILE A 58 10.48 -7.95 -1.55
CA ILE A 58 10.84 -6.75 -2.31
C ILE A 58 12.07 -7.02 -3.17
N ASP A 59 11.92 -6.81 -4.48
CA ASP A 59 13.01 -6.76 -5.43
C ASP A 59 13.55 -5.33 -5.51
N LYS A 60 14.83 -5.17 -5.26
CA LYS A 60 15.45 -3.84 -5.13
C LYS A 60 15.45 -3.06 -6.45
N ASP A 61 15.57 -3.75 -7.60
CA ASP A 61 15.62 -3.10 -8.91
C ASP A 61 14.21 -2.66 -9.34
N ILE A 62 13.20 -3.51 -9.11
CA ILE A 62 11.79 -3.16 -9.31
C ILE A 62 11.38 -2.01 -8.38
N GLN A 63 11.79 -2.05 -7.12
CA GLN A 63 11.53 -0.98 -6.15
C GLN A 63 12.15 0.35 -6.60
N TYR A 64 13.39 0.32 -7.10
CA TYR A 64 14.06 1.51 -7.61
C TYR A 64 13.31 2.13 -8.81
N VAL A 65 12.96 1.31 -9.79
CA VAL A 65 12.19 1.77 -10.97
C VAL A 65 10.83 2.33 -10.56
N ALA A 66 10.12 1.66 -9.64
CA ALA A 66 8.84 2.13 -9.12
C ALA A 66 8.96 3.49 -8.42
N MET A 67 10.02 3.70 -7.62
CA MET A 67 10.30 4.99 -6.97
C MET A 67 10.56 6.11 -7.96
N GLN A 68 11.36 5.85 -9.01
CA GLN A 68 11.63 6.86 -10.05
C GLN A 68 10.32 7.23 -10.80
N ALA A 69 9.57 6.22 -11.23
CA ALA A 69 8.34 6.42 -11.98
C ALA A 69 7.31 7.22 -11.18
N ILE A 70 7.05 6.85 -9.92
CA ILE A 70 6.04 7.58 -9.12
C ILE A 70 6.49 9.00 -8.78
N SER A 71 7.79 9.22 -8.54
CA SER A 71 8.34 10.55 -8.30
C SER A 71 8.15 11.47 -9.52
N GLU A 72 8.39 10.95 -10.73
CA GLU A 72 8.21 11.69 -11.98
C GLU A 72 6.73 12.02 -12.21
N VAL A 73 5.84 11.05 -12.08
CA VAL A 73 4.40 11.23 -12.28
C VAL A 73 3.83 12.25 -11.30
N VAL A 74 4.15 12.15 -10.01
CA VAL A 74 3.66 13.09 -8.99
C VAL A 74 4.13 14.51 -9.27
N LYS A 75 5.39 14.68 -9.69
CA LYS A 75 5.92 16.00 -10.04
C LYS A 75 5.30 16.58 -11.30
N SER A 76 5.18 15.78 -12.37
CA SER A 76 4.66 16.25 -13.66
C SER A 76 3.16 16.55 -13.61
N SER A 77 2.39 15.81 -12.81
CA SER A 77 0.95 16.03 -12.62
C SER A 77 0.62 17.04 -11.51
N ASN A 78 1.63 17.55 -10.80
CA ASN A 78 1.43 18.39 -9.61
C ASN A 78 0.51 17.76 -8.56
N ALA A 79 0.58 16.43 -8.41
CA ALA A 79 -0.20 15.68 -7.45
C ALA A 79 0.37 15.84 -6.03
N LYS A 80 -0.46 15.68 -5.02
CA LYS A 80 -0.03 15.74 -3.60
C LYS A 80 0.85 14.55 -3.22
N SER A 81 0.52 13.39 -3.71
CA SER A 81 1.23 12.13 -3.47
C SER A 81 0.85 11.08 -4.51
N GLY A 82 1.61 10.00 -4.55
CA GLY A 82 1.30 8.83 -5.35
C GLY A 82 1.95 7.58 -4.77
N THR A 83 1.35 6.44 -5.04
CA THR A 83 1.82 5.13 -4.59
C THR A 83 1.81 4.14 -5.75
N VAL A 84 2.84 3.32 -5.84
CA VAL A 84 2.94 2.18 -6.77
C VAL A 84 3.14 0.92 -5.95
N ILE A 85 2.34 -0.10 -6.23
CA ILE A 85 2.52 -1.46 -5.71
C ILE A 85 2.71 -2.39 -6.90
N VAL A 86 3.80 -3.15 -6.89
CA VAL A 86 4.06 -4.21 -7.88
C VAL A 86 3.93 -5.56 -7.19
N MET A 87 3.04 -6.38 -7.69
CA MET A 87 2.71 -7.67 -7.09
C MET A 87 2.81 -8.80 -8.13
N ASN A 88 3.32 -9.95 -7.72
CA ASN A 88 3.22 -11.17 -8.50
C ASN A 88 1.78 -11.70 -8.43
N PRO A 89 1.01 -11.75 -9.54
CA PRO A 89 -0.40 -12.14 -9.48
C PRO A 89 -0.63 -13.63 -9.19
N LYS A 90 0.41 -14.46 -9.33
CA LYS A 90 0.32 -15.91 -9.05
C LYS A 90 0.60 -16.25 -7.61
N THR A 91 1.53 -15.52 -6.96
CA THR A 91 1.97 -15.83 -5.59
C THR A 91 1.43 -14.85 -4.56
N GLY A 92 0.99 -13.65 -4.98
CA GLY A 92 0.60 -12.55 -4.09
C GLY A 92 1.80 -11.81 -3.48
N GLU A 93 3.03 -12.16 -3.84
CA GLU A 93 4.23 -11.50 -3.32
C GLU A 93 4.31 -10.05 -3.79
N VAL A 94 4.51 -9.12 -2.85
CA VAL A 94 4.79 -7.72 -3.16
C VAL A 94 6.26 -7.57 -3.52
N LEU A 95 6.53 -7.21 -4.78
CA LEU A 95 7.88 -7.04 -5.33
C LEU A 95 8.38 -5.60 -5.20
N ALA A 96 7.45 -4.62 -5.16
CA ALA A 96 7.75 -3.23 -4.88
C ALA A 96 6.57 -2.54 -4.23
N GLN A 97 6.85 -1.60 -3.33
CA GLN A 97 5.89 -0.67 -2.74
C GLN A 97 6.56 0.69 -2.60
N ALA A 98 6.25 1.59 -3.51
CA ALA A 98 6.88 2.90 -3.63
C ALA A 98 5.86 4.01 -3.42
N THR A 99 6.21 5.01 -2.63
CA THR A 99 5.38 6.19 -2.36
C THR A 99 6.21 7.45 -2.55
N TYR A 100 5.61 8.48 -3.14
CA TYR A 100 6.21 9.80 -3.24
C TYR A 100 5.19 10.88 -2.83
N PRO A 101 5.56 11.92 -2.04
CA PRO A 101 6.89 12.13 -1.49
C PRO A 101 7.26 11.11 -0.40
N THR A 102 8.54 10.87 -0.23
CA THR A 102 9.09 9.94 0.74
C THR A 102 10.16 10.62 1.60
N TYR A 103 10.80 9.87 2.49
CA TYR A 103 11.86 10.34 3.36
C TYR A 103 13.08 9.43 3.29
N ASP A 104 14.21 9.94 3.73
CA ASP A 104 15.43 9.15 3.94
C ASP A 104 15.42 8.55 5.35
N PRO A 105 15.30 7.22 5.50
CA PRO A 105 15.27 6.57 6.81
C PRO A 105 16.58 6.71 7.59
N ALA A 106 17.69 7.03 6.93
CA ALA A 106 18.97 7.29 7.57
C ALA A 106 19.07 8.74 8.12
N ASN A 107 18.20 9.64 7.67
CA ASN A 107 18.21 11.06 8.09
C ASN A 107 16.80 11.60 8.33
N THR A 108 16.20 11.21 9.44
CA THR A 108 14.83 11.57 9.80
C THR A 108 14.70 12.89 10.56
N LYS A 109 15.82 13.50 11.01
CA LYS A 109 15.84 14.64 11.94
C LYS A 109 15.02 15.86 11.47
N ASN A 110 15.02 16.13 10.17
CA ASN A 110 14.31 17.28 9.57
C ASN A 110 13.14 16.84 8.68
N THR A 111 12.67 15.61 8.84
CA THR A 111 11.57 15.08 8.05
C THR A 111 10.23 15.40 8.71
N ASP A 112 9.28 15.89 7.92
CA ASP A 112 7.89 16.08 8.36
C ASP A 112 7.32 14.72 8.84
N PRO A 113 6.79 14.63 10.07
CA PRO A 113 6.23 13.40 10.61
C PRO A 113 5.14 12.77 9.75
N SER A 114 4.40 13.55 8.96
CA SER A 114 3.37 13.05 8.05
C SER A 114 3.91 12.10 6.97
N LYS A 115 5.23 12.16 6.68
CA LYS A 115 5.90 11.29 5.71
C LYS A 115 6.30 9.93 6.27
N PHE A 116 6.21 9.72 7.57
CA PHE A 116 6.58 8.45 8.20
C PHE A 116 5.52 7.36 8.06
N LYS A 117 4.29 7.75 7.73
CA LYS A 117 3.22 6.79 7.46
C LYS A 117 3.40 6.08 6.12
N ASN A 118 2.73 4.96 5.97
CA ASN A 118 2.67 4.21 4.71
C ASN A 118 1.32 4.43 4.02
N PRO A 119 1.19 5.39 3.09
CA PRO A 119 -0.08 5.71 2.45
C PRO A 119 -0.73 4.53 1.72
N ALA A 120 0.07 3.58 1.26
CA ALA A 120 -0.44 2.39 0.56
C ALA A 120 -1.42 1.56 1.40
N VAL A 121 -1.32 1.62 2.74
CA VAL A 121 -2.13 0.83 3.68
C VAL A 121 -2.80 1.67 4.77
N GLU A 122 -2.47 2.95 4.86
CA GLU A 122 -2.98 3.85 5.90
C GLU A 122 -3.95 4.92 5.35
N ASP A 123 -3.81 5.28 4.06
CA ASP A 123 -4.68 6.30 3.45
C ASP A 123 -5.99 5.69 2.96
N VAL A 124 -7.08 6.41 3.20
CA VAL A 124 -8.40 6.11 2.67
C VAL A 124 -8.65 7.02 1.47
N TYR A 125 -9.13 6.44 0.36
CA TYR A 125 -9.46 7.17 -0.85
C TYR A 125 -10.66 6.55 -1.56
N GLU A 126 -11.34 7.33 -2.40
CA GLU A 126 -12.38 6.81 -3.30
C GLU A 126 -11.75 6.16 -4.53
N PRO A 127 -11.93 4.85 -4.76
CA PRO A 127 -11.32 4.16 -5.89
C PRO A 127 -11.89 4.62 -7.25
N GLY A 128 -13.04 5.24 -7.24
CA GLY A 128 -13.73 5.66 -8.46
C GLY A 128 -14.05 4.47 -9.36
N SER A 129 -13.98 4.70 -10.73
CA SER A 129 -14.32 3.65 -11.71
C SER A 129 -13.44 2.40 -11.65
N THR A 130 -12.28 2.45 -10.97
CA THR A 130 -11.47 1.24 -10.75
C THR A 130 -12.18 0.24 -9.83
N GLY A 131 -13.06 0.70 -8.94
CA GLY A 131 -13.89 -0.14 -8.09
C GLY A 131 -14.93 -0.97 -8.85
N LYS A 132 -15.30 -0.59 -10.08
CA LYS A 132 -16.26 -1.33 -10.91
C LYS A 132 -15.78 -2.74 -11.24
N VAL A 133 -14.47 -2.94 -11.35
CA VAL A 133 -13.87 -4.26 -11.59
C VAL A 133 -14.26 -5.25 -10.51
N MET A 134 -14.31 -4.82 -9.24
CA MET A 134 -14.72 -5.68 -8.12
C MET A 134 -16.19 -6.09 -8.24
N THR A 135 -17.08 -5.15 -8.59
CA THR A 135 -18.52 -5.44 -8.78
C THR A 135 -18.74 -6.44 -9.92
N LEU A 136 -18.09 -6.23 -11.06
CA LEU A 136 -18.23 -7.12 -12.20
C LEU A 136 -17.62 -8.51 -11.92
N ALA A 137 -16.46 -8.56 -11.26
CA ALA A 137 -15.83 -9.82 -10.90
C ALA A 137 -16.73 -10.65 -9.96
N ALA A 138 -17.32 -10.00 -8.94
CA ALA A 138 -18.24 -10.67 -8.02
C ALA A 138 -19.48 -11.21 -8.75
N ALA A 139 -20.11 -10.42 -9.63
CA ALA A 139 -21.31 -10.84 -10.35
C ALA A 139 -21.01 -11.97 -11.37
N LEU A 140 -19.82 -12.00 -11.96
CA LEU A 140 -19.36 -13.10 -12.83
C LEU A 140 -19.08 -14.37 -12.01
N GLU A 141 -18.44 -14.26 -10.85
CA GLU A 141 -18.13 -15.37 -9.97
C GLU A 141 -19.39 -16.03 -9.41
N GLU A 142 -20.42 -15.24 -9.07
CA GLU A 142 -21.73 -15.77 -8.67
C GLU A 142 -22.53 -16.38 -9.83
N GLY A 143 -22.06 -16.24 -11.08
CA GLY A 143 -22.80 -16.66 -12.26
C GLY A 143 -24.09 -15.85 -12.52
N ALA A 144 -24.26 -14.70 -11.87
CA ALA A 144 -25.39 -13.80 -12.04
C ALA A 144 -25.43 -13.15 -13.41
N ILE A 145 -24.27 -13.00 -14.04
CA ILE A 145 -24.07 -12.42 -15.37
C ILE A 145 -23.03 -13.20 -16.18
N SER A 146 -23.03 -12.97 -17.50
CA SER A 146 -21.90 -13.29 -18.39
C SER A 146 -21.37 -12.03 -19.05
N PRO A 147 -20.21 -12.05 -19.73
CA PRO A 147 -19.72 -10.90 -20.48
C PRO A 147 -20.70 -10.38 -21.54
N GLU A 148 -21.57 -11.27 -22.08
CA GLU A 148 -22.55 -11.00 -23.12
C GLU A 148 -23.94 -10.62 -22.58
N THR A 149 -24.18 -10.74 -21.27
CA THR A 149 -25.46 -10.35 -20.66
C THR A 149 -25.76 -8.89 -20.97
N VAL A 150 -26.94 -8.64 -21.55
CA VAL A 150 -27.34 -7.29 -22.04
C VAL A 150 -28.21 -6.60 -20.99
N PHE A 151 -27.94 -5.33 -20.77
CA PHE A 151 -28.69 -4.43 -19.89
C PHE A 151 -29.22 -3.21 -20.65
N ASP A 152 -30.40 -2.77 -20.28
CA ASP A 152 -30.90 -1.46 -20.64
C ASP A 152 -30.29 -0.41 -19.70
N VAL A 153 -29.42 0.43 -20.24
CA VAL A 153 -28.59 1.40 -19.46
C VAL A 153 -29.08 2.81 -19.75
N PRO A 154 -29.89 3.40 -18.84
CA PRO A 154 -30.29 4.81 -18.95
C PRO A 154 -29.18 5.72 -18.46
N TYR A 155 -29.13 6.96 -18.95
CA TYR A 155 -28.20 7.98 -18.47
C TYR A 155 -28.27 8.20 -16.94
N LYS A 156 -29.47 8.10 -16.37
CA LYS A 156 -29.75 8.44 -14.96
C LYS A 156 -30.71 7.43 -14.33
N ILE A 157 -30.41 6.99 -13.12
CA ILE A 157 -31.29 6.15 -12.31
C ILE A 157 -31.41 6.71 -10.89
N ARG A 158 -32.49 6.35 -10.18
CA ARG A 158 -32.67 6.70 -8.78
C ARG A 158 -32.61 5.45 -7.91
N ARG A 159 -31.76 5.47 -6.87
CA ARG A 159 -31.63 4.39 -5.88
C ARG A 159 -31.40 4.98 -4.50
N GLY A 160 -32.01 4.40 -3.47
CA GLY A 160 -31.86 4.86 -2.08
C GLY A 160 -32.23 6.33 -1.85
N GLY A 161 -33.11 6.90 -2.68
CA GLY A 161 -33.46 8.33 -2.61
C GLY A 161 -32.56 9.24 -3.45
N GLU A 162 -31.35 8.78 -3.84
CA GLU A 162 -30.36 9.55 -4.58
C GLU A 162 -30.38 9.26 -6.08
N TYR A 163 -29.85 10.19 -6.86
CA TYR A 163 -29.70 10.06 -8.31
C TYR A 163 -28.26 9.74 -8.69
N PHE A 164 -28.10 8.65 -9.44
CA PHE A 164 -26.84 8.27 -10.06
C PHE A 164 -26.89 8.50 -11.56
N LYS A 165 -25.80 8.95 -12.16
CA LYS A 165 -25.71 9.23 -13.60
C LYS A 165 -24.35 8.80 -14.16
N ASP A 166 -24.33 8.54 -15.46
CA ASP A 166 -23.12 8.35 -16.22
C ASP A 166 -22.38 9.69 -16.43
N HIS A 167 -21.13 9.62 -16.86
CA HIS A 167 -20.32 10.82 -17.04
C HIS A 167 -20.92 11.75 -18.11
N ASP A 168 -21.21 11.20 -19.26
CA ASP A 168 -21.77 11.92 -20.39
C ASP A 168 -23.26 11.61 -20.58
N PRO A 169 -24.10 12.61 -20.89
CA PRO A 169 -25.51 12.39 -21.25
C PRO A 169 -25.64 11.50 -22.50
N HIS A 170 -26.53 10.51 -22.42
CA HIS A 170 -26.81 9.60 -23.53
C HIS A 170 -28.28 9.13 -23.48
N PRO A 171 -28.88 8.72 -24.61
CA PRO A 171 -30.18 8.06 -24.62
C PRO A 171 -30.11 6.70 -23.92
N LEU A 172 -31.26 6.03 -23.75
CA LEU A 172 -31.26 4.64 -23.29
C LEU A 172 -30.42 3.78 -24.26
N GLN A 173 -29.42 3.09 -23.70
CA GLN A 173 -28.52 2.20 -24.47
C GLN A 173 -28.74 0.76 -24.06
N LYS A 174 -28.56 -0.16 -25.01
CA LYS A 174 -28.42 -1.59 -24.74
C LYS A 174 -26.94 -1.94 -24.75
N LEU A 175 -26.38 -2.23 -23.58
CA LEU A 175 -24.96 -2.57 -23.42
C LEU A 175 -24.81 -3.97 -22.86
N THR A 176 -23.84 -4.73 -23.37
CA THR A 176 -23.38 -5.96 -22.73
C THR A 176 -22.65 -5.63 -21.44
N THR A 177 -22.47 -6.61 -20.55
CA THR A 177 -21.61 -6.48 -19.35
C THR A 177 -20.23 -5.94 -19.72
N ALA A 178 -19.60 -6.52 -20.75
CA ALA A 178 -18.31 -6.04 -21.26
C ALA A 178 -18.41 -4.58 -21.78
N GLY A 179 -19.49 -4.22 -22.46
CA GLY A 179 -19.75 -2.87 -22.92
C GLY A 179 -19.92 -1.86 -21.79
N ILE A 180 -20.62 -2.23 -20.71
CA ILE A 180 -20.78 -1.40 -19.49
C ILE A 180 -19.41 -1.07 -18.89
N LEU A 181 -18.51 -2.05 -18.80
CA LEU A 181 -17.15 -1.83 -18.30
C LEU A 181 -16.36 -0.94 -19.26
N ALA A 182 -16.42 -1.20 -20.55
CA ALA A 182 -15.65 -0.48 -21.58
C ALA A 182 -15.98 1.02 -21.60
N VAL A 183 -17.26 1.39 -21.45
CA VAL A 183 -17.69 2.81 -21.40
C VAL A 183 -17.70 3.35 -19.96
N SER A 184 -17.35 2.51 -18.98
CA SER A 184 -17.35 2.91 -17.56
C SER A 184 -18.69 3.44 -17.06
N SER A 185 -19.82 2.83 -17.50
CA SER A 185 -21.15 3.26 -17.06
C SER A 185 -21.37 3.06 -15.58
N ASN A 186 -21.76 4.11 -14.86
CA ASN A 186 -22.15 4.04 -13.45
C ASN A 186 -23.52 3.35 -13.30
N THR A 187 -24.47 3.75 -14.13
CA THR A 187 -25.85 3.23 -14.06
C THR A 187 -25.90 1.76 -14.46
N GLY A 188 -25.10 1.36 -15.46
CA GLY A 188 -24.96 -0.03 -15.87
C GLY A 188 -24.32 -0.87 -14.76
N THR A 189 -23.28 -0.37 -14.10
CA THR A 189 -22.62 -1.08 -12.99
C THR A 189 -23.55 -1.28 -11.80
N ILE A 190 -24.38 -0.29 -11.47
CA ILE A 190 -25.41 -0.43 -10.42
C ILE A 190 -26.40 -1.55 -10.79
N LYS A 191 -26.85 -1.60 -12.05
CA LYS A 191 -27.73 -2.67 -12.52
C LYS A 191 -27.09 -4.07 -12.46
N ILE A 192 -25.81 -4.16 -12.73
CA ILE A 192 -25.04 -5.41 -12.54
C ILE A 192 -25.01 -5.78 -11.05
N ALA A 193 -24.72 -4.84 -10.16
CA ALA A 193 -24.72 -5.08 -8.73
C ALA A 193 -26.09 -5.59 -8.21
N GLU A 194 -27.19 -5.12 -8.80
CA GLU A 194 -28.55 -5.55 -8.46
C GLU A 194 -28.90 -6.98 -8.90
N THR A 195 -28.06 -7.64 -9.71
CA THR A 195 -28.27 -9.05 -10.10
C THR A 195 -27.70 -10.03 -9.09
N MET A 196 -26.80 -9.57 -8.22
CA MET A 196 -26.23 -10.41 -7.16
C MET A 196 -27.21 -10.61 -6.02
N SER A 197 -27.22 -11.81 -5.44
CA SER A 197 -28.03 -12.10 -4.25
C SER A 197 -27.49 -11.37 -3.03
N ASN A 198 -28.40 -10.81 -2.23
CA ASN A 198 -28.08 -10.20 -0.93
C ASN A 198 -27.68 -11.27 0.11
#